data_92e9aaa7910ec38dc3d384b5a25f9cf8
#
_entry.id   92e9aaa7910ec38dc3d384b5a25f9cf8
#
_cell.length_a   1.000
_cell.length_b   1.000
_cell.length_c   1.000
_cell.angle_alpha   90.00
_cell.angle_beta   90.00
_cell.angle_gamma   90.00
#
_symmetry.space_group_name_H-M   'P 1'
#
loop_
_entity.id
_entity.type
_entity.pdbx_description
1 polymer ?
#
loop_
_entity_poly.entity_id
_entity_poly.type
_entity_poly.pdbx_seq_one_letter_code
_entity_poly.pdbx_strand_id
1 'polypeptide(L)'
;MGLLDEAIAQFQKALRAPEGRLKTSEQLGISFFDKGRFAIAEAVLRRAIESLAGGDEDKIGLIYWLGRALESQRRFEEALRFYERALAVDIRLLDVGDRVHRLTTGAQ
;
A
#
# COMPACT_ATOMS: atom_id res chain seq x y z
N MET A 1 -18.81 7.26 8.97
CA MET A 1 -18.41 7.97 10.14
C MET A 1 -17.87 7.05 11.17
N GLY A 2 -18.71 6.38 11.98
CA GLY A 2 -18.22 5.49 13.02
C GLY A 2 -17.36 4.37 12.49
N LEU A 3 -17.69 3.79 11.33
CA LEU A 3 -16.93 2.68 10.77
C LEU A 3 -15.51 3.08 10.38
N LEU A 4 -15.34 4.29 9.84
CA LEU A 4 -14.01 4.77 9.48
C LEU A 4 -13.19 5.05 10.73
N ASP A 5 -13.80 5.67 11.73
CA ASP A 5 -13.12 5.96 12.99
C ASP A 5 -12.72 4.68 13.69
N GLU A 6 -13.59 3.66 13.69
CA GLU A 6 -13.27 2.36 14.27
C GLU A 6 -12.11 1.69 13.54
N ALA A 7 -12.10 1.74 12.21
CA ALA A 7 -11.03 1.13 11.45
C ALA A 7 -9.70 1.81 11.71
N ILE A 8 -9.69 3.15 11.79
CA ILE A 8 -8.49 3.90 12.11
C ILE A 8 -8.00 3.57 13.52
N ALA A 9 -8.94 3.47 14.47
CA ALA A 9 -8.59 3.09 15.85
C ALA A 9 -7.98 1.69 15.90
N GLN A 10 -8.54 0.74 15.14
CA GLN A 10 -7.99 -0.61 15.07
C GLN A 10 -6.60 -0.62 14.45
N PHE A 11 -6.39 0.19 13.41
CA PHE A 11 -5.07 0.32 12.81
C PHE A 11 -4.05 0.84 13.82
N GLN A 12 -4.41 1.88 14.56
CA GLN A 12 -3.52 2.43 15.58
C GLN A 12 -3.22 1.42 16.68
N LYS A 13 -4.22 0.63 17.05
CA LYS A 13 -4.06 -0.44 18.03
C LYS A 13 -3.12 -1.52 17.49
N ALA A 14 -3.26 -1.89 16.23
CA ALA A 14 -2.39 -2.88 15.59
C ALA A 14 -0.95 -2.42 15.58
N LEU A 15 -0.70 -1.12 15.39
CA LEU A 15 0.65 -0.57 15.40
C LEU A 15 1.34 -0.72 16.77
N ARG A 16 0.58 -0.87 17.83
CA ARG A 16 1.11 -1.08 19.18
C ARG A 16 1.41 -2.54 19.47
N ALA A 17 0.82 -3.45 18.69
CA ALA A 17 1.03 -4.88 18.89
C ALA A 17 2.46 -5.25 18.50
N PRO A 18 3.11 -6.15 19.25
CA PRO A 18 4.50 -6.50 18.96
C PRO A 18 4.69 -7.31 17.68
N GLU A 19 3.69 -8.06 17.27
CA GLU A 19 3.80 -8.95 16.11
C GLU A 19 2.63 -8.76 15.18
N GLY A 20 2.83 -9.12 13.91
CA GLY A 20 1.78 -9.08 12.91
C GLY A 20 1.38 -7.68 12.45
N ARG A 21 2.12 -6.66 12.90
CA ARG A 21 1.77 -5.27 12.54
C ARG A 21 1.80 -5.01 11.06
N LEU A 22 2.80 -5.55 10.37
CA LEU A 22 2.91 -5.38 8.92
C LEU A 22 1.72 -6.03 8.22
N LYS A 23 1.41 -7.26 8.58
CA LYS A 23 0.31 -7.99 7.97
C LYS A 23 -1.03 -7.34 8.28
N THR A 24 -1.24 -6.93 9.53
CA THR A 24 -2.48 -6.27 9.93
C THR A 24 -2.68 -4.97 9.17
N SER A 25 -1.62 -4.18 9.04
CA SER A 25 -1.67 -2.92 8.29
C SER A 25 -1.97 -3.15 6.82
N GLU A 26 -1.37 -4.18 6.24
CA GLU A 26 -1.63 -4.55 4.86
C GLU A 26 -3.11 -4.92 4.68
N GLN A 27 -3.64 -5.75 5.55
CA GLN A 27 -5.04 -6.17 5.47
C GLN A 27 -6.00 -5.01 5.64
N LEU A 28 -5.69 -4.08 6.54
CA LEU A 28 -6.51 -2.88 6.69
C LEU A 28 -6.48 -2.01 5.43
N GLY A 29 -5.30 -1.83 4.86
CA GLY A 29 -5.16 -1.09 3.62
C GLY A 29 -5.96 -1.72 2.49
N ILE A 30 -5.89 -3.04 2.36
CA ILE A 30 -6.65 -3.77 1.35
C ILE A 30 -8.15 -3.62 1.60
N SER A 31 -8.59 -3.69 2.85
CA SER A 31 -10.00 -3.53 3.19
C SER A 31 -10.54 -2.18 2.75
N PHE A 32 -9.81 -1.11 3.02
CA PHE A 32 -10.23 0.21 2.57
C PHE A 32 -10.20 0.33 1.05
N PHE A 33 -9.18 -0.25 0.43
CA PHE A 33 -9.08 -0.28 -1.02
C PHE A 33 -10.30 -0.97 -1.65
N ASP A 34 -10.68 -2.13 -1.11
CA ASP A 34 -11.82 -2.89 -1.63
C ASP A 34 -13.14 -2.14 -1.49
N LYS A 35 -13.22 -1.25 -0.52
CA LYS A 35 -14.40 -0.41 -0.31
C LYS A 35 -14.37 0.86 -1.12
N GLY A 36 -13.36 1.03 -1.97
CA GLY A 36 -13.21 2.24 -2.76
C GLY A 36 -12.70 3.44 -1.98
N ARG A 37 -12.21 3.23 -0.77
CA ARG A 37 -11.69 4.30 0.09
C ARG A 37 -10.18 4.45 -0.13
N PHE A 38 -9.81 4.85 -1.33
CA PHE A 38 -8.41 4.84 -1.76
C PHE A 38 -7.53 5.81 -0.96
N ALA A 39 -8.04 6.98 -0.61
CA ALA A 39 -7.27 7.94 0.16
C ALA A 39 -6.99 7.43 1.58
N ILE A 40 -7.93 6.71 2.17
CA ILE A 40 -7.74 6.13 3.50
C ILE A 40 -6.79 4.95 3.42
N ALA A 41 -6.95 4.10 2.40
CA ALA A 41 -6.01 3.01 2.16
C ALA A 41 -4.60 3.54 2.02
N GLU A 42 -4.44 4.62 1.26
CA GLU A 42 -3.14 5.27 1.10
C GLU A 42 -2.56 5.70 2.44
N ALA A 43 -3.35 6.39 3.27
CA ALA A 43 -2.88 6.87 4.56
C ALA A 43 -2.44 5.74 5.47
N VAL A 44 -3.24 4.67 5.54
CA VAL A 44 -2.94 3.50 6.37
C VAL A 44 -1.63 2.84 5.92
N LEU A 45 -1.50 2.60 4.62
CA LEU A 45 -0.33 1.91 4.08
C LEU A 45 0.93 2.75 4.18
N ARG A 46 0.83 4.04 3.89
CA ARG A 46 1.97 4.95 3.97
C ARG A 46 2.49 5.05 5.40
N ARG A 47 1.58 5.18 6.35
CA ARG A 47 1.97 5.26 7.76
C ARG A 47 2.66 3.98 8.21
N ALA A 48 2.17 2.83 7.79
CA ALA A 48 2.78 1.56 8.14
C ALA A 48 4.20 1.46 7.56
N ILE A 49 4.38 1.84 6.31
CA ILE A 49 5.70 1.81 5.67
C ILE A 49 6.69 2.70 6.43
N GLU A 50 6.25 3.89 6.85
CA GLU A 50 7.10 4.87 7.51
C GLU A 50 7.37 4.54 8.98
N SER A 51 6.43 3.91 9.66
CA SER A 51 6.47 3.76 11.12
C SER A 51 6.94 2.40 11.59
N LEU A 52 6.76 1.34 10.80
CA LEU A 52 7.10 0.00 11.23
C LEU A 52 8.52 -0.35 10.85
N ALA A 53 9.15 -1.19 11.68
CA ALA A 53 10.51 -1.66 11.43
C ALA A 53 10.54 -2.62 10.24
N GLY A 54 11.72 -2.77 9.64
CA GLY A 54 11.92 -3.68 8.54
C GLY A 54 12.27 -2.96 7.25
N GLY A 55 12.87 -3.68 6.33
CA GLY A 55 13.21 -3.15 5.02
C GLY A 55 12.09 -3.33 4.01
N ASP A 56 12.37 -2.95 2.78
CA ASP A 56 11.39 -3.06 1.71
C ASP A 56 10.95 -4.50 1.46
N GLU A 57 11.84 -5.47 1.69
CA GLU A 57 11.49 -6.89 1.54
C GLU A 57 10.37 -7.29 2.47
N ASP A 58 10.37 -6.76 3.68
CA ASP A 58 9.34 -7.08 4.68
C ASP A 58 8.04 -6.34 4.38
N LYS A 59 8.12 -5.27 3.63
CA LYS A 59 7.01 -4.35 3.41
C LYS A 59 6.47 -4.38 1.98
N ILE A 60 6.88 -5.38 1.20
CA ILE A 60 6.56 -5.41 -0.23
C ILE A 60 5.04 -5.36 -0.49
N GLY A 61 4.25 -6.02 0.34
CA GLY A 61 2.80 -5.98 0.22
C GLY A 61 2.24 -4.58 0.47
N LEU A 62 2.75 -3.90 1.51
CA LEU A 62 2.35 -2.53 1.81
C LEU A 62 2.70 -1.60 0.65
N ILE A 63 3.89 -1.75 0.11
CA ILE A 63 4.38 -0.92 -0.99
C ILE A 63 3.52 -1.13 -2.25
N TYR A 64 3.25 -2.39 -2.56
CA TYR A 64 2.41 -2.73 -3.71
C TYR A 64 1.01 -2.11 -3.59
N TRP A 65 0.35 -2.31 -2.46
CA TRP A 65 -1.02 -1.82 -2.29
C TRP A 65 -1.08 -0.31 -2.20
N LEU A 66 -0.03 0.33 -1.69
CA LEU A 66 0.07 1.79 -1.74
C LEU A 66 0.14 2.26 -3.20
N GLY A 67 0.92 1.58 -4.02
CA GLY A 67 0.95 1.87 -5.45
C GLY A 67 -0.44 1.74 -6.07
N ARG A 68 -1.17 0.67 -5.73
CA ARG A 68 -2.53 0.46 -6.22
C ARG A 68 -3.48 1.58 -5.79
N ALA A 69 -3.38 1.99 -4.53
CA ALA A 69 -4.24 3.06 -4.02
C ALA A 69 -3.94 4.40 -4.70
N LEU A 70 -2.68 4.68 -4.98
CA LEU A 70 -2.29 5.88 -5.68
C LEU A 70 -2.73 5.86 -7.14
N GLU A 71 -2.55 4.72 -7.80
CA GLU A 71 -3.00 4.55 -9.20
C GLU A 71 -4.51 4.78 -9.31
N SER A 72 -5.27 4.25 -8.35
CA SER A 72 -6.72 4.41 -8.33
C SER A 72 -7.16 5.86 -8.13
N GLN A 73 -6.29 6.67 -7.56
CA GLN A 73 -6.52 8.11 -7.41
C GLN A 73 -5.94 8.91 -8.58
N ARG A 74 -5.46 8.23 -9.61
CA ARG A 74 -4.84 8.79 -10.81
C ARG A 74 -3.57 9.58 -10.52
N ARG A 75 -2.91 9.25 -9.42
CA ARG A 75 -1.61 9.83 -9.05
C ARG A 75 -0.51 8.91 -9.57
N PHE A 76 -0.35 8.94 -10.88
CA PHE A 76 0.45 7.91 -11.58
C PHE A 76 1.94 8.01 -11.31
N GLU A 77 2.48 9.21 -11.19
CA GLU A 77 3.91 9.36 -10.93
C GLU A 77 4.29 8.80 -9.57
N GLU A 78 3.48 9.07 -8.55
CA GLU A 78 3.72 8.52 -7.23
C GLU A 78 3.53 7.01 -7.22
N ALA A 79 2.47 6.52 -7.88
CA ALA A 79 2.22 5.09 -7.99
C ALA A 79 3.42 4.39 -8.63
N LEU A 80 3.96 4.98 -9.68
CA LEU A 80 5.11 4.42 -10.39
C LEU A 80 6.31 4.25 -9.46
N ARG A 81 6.58 5.24 -8.60
CA ARG A 81 7.70 5.16 -7.66
C ARG A 81 7.56 3.96 -6.74
N PHE A 82 6.35 3.72 -6.23
CA PHE A 82 6.14 2.59 -5.32
C PHE A 82 6.17 1.27 -6.05
N TYR A 83 5.66 1.21 -7.27
CA TYR A 83 5.78 -0.01 -8.07
C TYR A 83 7.23 -0.33 -8.39
N GLU A 84 8.02 0.67 -8.76
CA GLU A 84 9.44 0.46 -9.03
C GLU A 84 10.18 -0.01 -7.78
N ARG A 85 9.80 0.53 -6.62
CA ARG A 85 10.36 0.11 -5.35
C ARG A 85 10.04 -1.36 -5.06
N ALA A 86 8.82 -1.79 -5.36
CA ALA A 86 8.43 -3.20 -5.19
C ALA A 86 9.20 -4.10 -6.15
N LEU A 87 9.37 -3.68 -7.40
CA LEU A 87 10.13 -4.45 -8.39
C LEU A 87 11.60 -4.57 -8.03
N ALA A 88 12.16 -3.56 -7.37
CA ALA A 88 13.55 -3.61 -6.92
C ALA A 88 13.75 -4.71 -5.89
N VAL A 89 12.70 -5.05 -5.13
CA VAL A 89 12.74 -6.14 -4.17
C VAL A 89 12.55 -7.48 -4.87
N ASP A 90 11.56 -7.58 -5.75
CA ASP A 90 11.26 -8.84 -6.43
C ASP A 90 10.84 -8.57 -7.89
N ILE A 91 11.80 -8.78 -8.78
CA ILE A 91 11.58 -8.54 -10.22
C ILE A 91 10.55 -9.49 -10.81
N ARG A 92 10.20 -10.57 -10.09
CA ARG A 92 9.24 -11.56 -10.57
C ARG A 92 7.79 -11.14 -10.34
N LEU A 93 7.55 -9.95 -9.80
CA LEU A 93 6.20 -9.44 -9.62
C LEU A 93 5.63 -9.00 -10.98
N LEU A 94 5.10 -9.97 -11.72
CA LEU A 94 4.66 -9.75 -13.10
C LEU A 94 3.59 -8.67 -13.22
N ASP A 95 2.62 -8.67 -12.32
CA ASP A 95 1.58 -7.65 -12.33
C ASP A 95 2.17 -6.25 -12.14
N VAL A 96 3.15 -6.12 -11.26
CA VAL A 96 3.81 -4.85 -11.01
C VAL A 96 4.60 -4.42 -12.24
N GLY A 97 5.29 -5.37 -12.87
CA GLY A 97 6.02 -5.08 -14.10
C GLY A 97 5.11 -4.54 -15.19
N ASP A 98 3.95 -5.15 -15.38
CA ASP A 98 2.97 -4.68 -16.35
C ASP A 98 2.46 -3.29 -16.03
N ARG A 99 2.21 -3.01 -14.75
CA ARG A 99 1.76 -1.69 -14.31
C ARG A 99 2.81 -0.63 -14.55
N VAL A 100 4.06 -0.94 -14.24
CA VAL A 100 5.17 -0.02 -14.50
C VAL A 100 5.27 0.28 -16.00
N HIS A 101 5.19 -0.76 -16.82
CA HIS A 101 5.26 -0.58 -18.26
C HIS A 101 4.16 0.34 -18.78
N ARG A 102 2.91 0.09 -18.37
CA ARG A 102 1.78 0.91 -18.80
C ARG A 102 1.91 2.37 -18.35
N LEU A 103 2.32 2.59 -17.09
CA LEU A 103 2.46 3.94 -16.57
C LEU A 103 3.61 4.68 -17.24
N THR A 104 4.70 3.96 -17.52
CA THR A 104 5.88 4.56 -18.15
C THR A 104 5.61 4.95 -19.59
N THR A 105 4.87 4.12 -20.33
CA THR A 105 4.57 4.37 -21.74
C THR A 105 3.35 5.24 -21.95
N GLY A 106 2.60 5.53 -20.89
CA GLY A 106 1.35 6.27 -21.02
C GLY A 106 0.20 5.43 -21.55
N ALA A 107 0.35 4.13 -21.65
CA ALA A 107 -0.71 3.23 -22.10
C ALA A 107 -1.64 2.93 -20.95
N GLN A 108 -2.72 3.66 -20.88
CA GLN A 108 -3.69 3.56 -19.78
C GLN A 108 -4.80 2.55 -20.09
#